data_be283d976726e533a03b773781994854
#
_entry.id   be283d976726e533a03b773781994854
#
_cell.length_a   1.000
_cell.length_b   1.000
_cell.length_c   1.000
_cell.angle_alpha   90.00
_cell.angle_beta   90.00
_cell.angle_gamma   90.00
#
_symmetry.space_group_name_H-M   'P 1'
#
loop_
_entity.id
_entity.type
_entity.pdbx_description
1 polymer ?
#
loop_
_entity_poly.entity_id
_entity_poly.type
_entity_poly.pdbx_seq_one_letter_code
_entity_poly.pdbx_strand_id
1 'polypeptide(L)'
;ACDSLVWHGTTYTSTGTYTDTLQTASGCDSIVTLNLTVVSPPIVYAGLDDTICSGESVTLNSQVLWNPNHLQDPALTACTDGSSIRIRFNEAYNCSFAPGDLSGMSQIGFHSGTDNWSSVVAWDNPNAITATNIGQDIFEAVIDPLTYFGLATMPTNIGIVYNQGATDPSNPWGSEGKSEGNGSCQDFFIYPASLPSCSSDPITVSWDNGVSDGVSFSPSSTSDYVLTGSSIPGCESTDTVTIYVCLLYTSPSPRDIPL
;
A
#
# COMPACT_ATOMS: atom_id res chain seq x y z
N ALA A 1 -6.49 -15.90 -8.66
CA ALA A 1 -6.04 -15.19 -9.87
C ALA A 1 -5.51 -13.80 -9.47
N CYS A 2 -4.59 -13.26 -10.25
CA CYS A 2 -4.11 -11.90 -10.09
C CYS A 2 -5.00 -10.98 -10.92
N ASP A 3 -5.59 -9.96 -10.31
CA ASP A 3 -6.49 -8.94 -10.85
C ASP A 3 -7.75 -9.47 -11.55
N SER A 4 -7.65 -10.50 -12.35
CA SER A 4 -8.81 -11.06 -13.08
C SER A 4 -8.59 -12.49 -13.54
N LEU A 5 -9.70 -13.15 -13.91
CA LEU A 5 -9.71 -14.43 -14.57
C LEU A 5 -10.73 -14.42 -15.72
N VAL A 6 -10.32 -14.88 -16.89
CA VAL A 6 -11.26 -15.19 -17.97
C VAL A 6 -11.70 -16.63 -17.83
N TRP A 7 -13.01 -16.86 -17.62
CA TRP A 7 -13.62 -18.18 -17.53
C TRP A 7 -14.86 -18.25 -18.40
N HIS A 8 -14.91 -19.22 -19.28
CA HIS A 8 -15.96 -19.40 -20.31
C HIS A 8 -16.29 -18.12 -21.10
N GLY A 9 -15.24 -17.32 -21.45
CA GLY A 9 -15.39 -16.09 -22.22
C GLY A 9 -15.83 -14.84 -21.44
N THR A 10 -16.08 -14.97 -20.13
CA THR A 10 -16.39 -13.87 -19.22
C THR A 10 -15.19 -13.55 -18.34
N THR A 11 -14.87 -12.25 -18.20
CA THR A 11 -13.81 -11.77 -17.31
C THR A 11 -14.40 -11.50 -15.91
N TYR A 12 -13.83 -12.13 -14.92
CA TYR A 12 -14.18 -11.95 -13.49
C TYR A 12 -13.06 -11.21 -12.78
N THR A 13 -13.38 -10.11 -12.15
CA THR A 13 -12.43 -9.22 -11.44
C THR A 13 -12.64 -9.21 -9.92
N SER A 14 -13.57 -10.01 -9.42
CA SER A 14 -13.90 -10.07 -8.00
C SER A 14 -13.83 -11.50 -7.47
N THR A 15 -13.44 -11.62 -6.21
CA THR A 15 -13.54 -12.90 -5.49
C THR A 15 -15.01 -13.30 -5.35
N GLY A 16 -15.32 -14.57 -5.63
CA GLY A 16 -16.70 -15.07 -5.54
C GLY A 16 -16.85 -16.49 -6.03
N THR A 17 -18.08 -16.98 -5.92
CA THR A 17 -18.51 -18.25 -6.51
C THR A 17 -19.38 -17.95 -7.73
N TYR A 18 -18.94 -18.44 -8.88
CA TYR A 18 -19.59 -18.22 -10.16
C TYR A 18 -20.06 -19.55 -10.72
N THR A 19 -21.22 -19.55 -11.36
CA THR A 19 -21.81 -20.74 -11.99
C THR A 19 -22.04 -20.48 -13.46
N ASP A 20 -21.79 -21.51 -14.27
CA ASP A 20 -22.14 -21.50 -15.70
C ASP A 20 -22.84 -22.81 -16.07
N THR A 21 -23.71 -22.74 -17.07
CA THR A 21 -24.47 -23.90 -17.53
C THR A 21 -23.99 -24.29 -18.93
N LEU A 22 -23.39 -25.47 -19.02
CA LEU A 22 -22.90 -26.06 -20.26
C LEU A 22 -23.95 -27.02 -20.82
N GLN A 23 -24.32 -26.82 -22.08
CA GLN A 23 -25.20 -27.77 -22.80
C GLN A 23 -24.39 -28.85 -23.51
N THR A 24 -24.75 -30.08 -23.28
CA THR A 24 -24.20 -31.21 -24.05
C THR A 24 -24.89 -31.31 -25.41
N ALA A 25 -24.24 -31.97 -26.36
CA ALA A 25 -24.83 -32.22 -27.70
C ALA A 25 -26.15 -33.00 -27.64
N SER A 26 -26.44 -33.71 -26.56
CA SER A 26 -27.69 -34.43 -26.28
C SER A 26 -28.75 -33.60 -25.57
N GLY A 27 -28.51 -32.29 -25.32
CA GLY A 27 -29.47 -31.36 -24.67
C GLY A 27 -29.56 -31.48 -23.17
N CYS A 28 -28.64 -32.20 -22.50
CA CYS A 28 -28.57 -32.19 -21.04
C CYS A 28 -27.72 -31.02 -20.56
N ASP A 29 -28.21 -30.29 -19.57
CA ASP A 29 -27.49 -29.21 -18.94
C ASP A 29 -26.54 -29.73 -17.87
N SER A 30 -25.33 -29.16 -17.82
CA SER A 30 -24.34 -29.41 -16.77
C SER A 30 -23.98 -28.08 -16.12
N ILE A 31 -24.20 -27.96 -14.82
CA ILE A 31 -23.80 -26.76 -14.05
C ILE A 31 -22.37 -26.94 -13.58
N VAL A 32 -21.49 -26.02 -13.94
CA VAL A 32 -20.13 -25.95 -13.46
C VAL A 32 -19.98 -24.74 -12.50
N THR A 33 -19.21 -24.92 -11.44
CA THR A 33 -19.02 -23.91 -10.42
C THR A 33 -17.55 -23.56 -10.32
N LEU A 34 -17.23 -22.27 -10.38
CA LEU A 34 -15.90 -21.70 -10.14
C LEU A 34 -15.90 -20.99 -8.78
N ASN A 35 -15.04 -21.44 -7.88
CA ASN A 35 -14.70 -20.67 -6.67
C ASN A 35 -13.43 -19.87 -6.98
N LEU A 36 -13.58 -18.57 -7.17
CA LEU A 36 -12.50 -17.68 -7.57
C LEU A 36 -12.07 -16.82 -6.39
N THR A 37 -10.77 -16.78 -6.14
CA THR A 37 -10.12 -15.76 -5.32
C THR A 37 -9.32 -14.86 -6.24
N VAL A 38 -9.67 -13.58 -6.28
CA VAL A 38 -8.92 -12.53 -6.99
C VAL A 38 -8.12 -11.76 -5.94
N VAL A 39 -6.83 -11.60 -6.21
CA VAL A 39 -5.91 -10.79 -5.41
C VAL A 39 -5.27 -9.74 -6.31
N SER A 40 -5.00 -8.56 -5.77
CA SER A 40 -4.21 -7.54 -6.46
C SER A 40 -2.72 -7.76 -6.21
N PRO A 41 -1.83 -7.27 -7.09
CA PRO A 41 -0.40 -7.27 -6.80
C PRO A 41 -0.11 -6.40 -5.56
N PRO A 42 0.97 -6.67 -4.83
CA PRO A 42 1.44 -5.78 -3.77
C PRO A 42 1.90 -4.46 -4.39
N ILE A 43 2.10 -3.42 -3.58
CA ILE A 43 2.85 -2.24 -3.99
C ILE A 43 4.16 -2.26 -3.23
N VAL A 44 5.26 -2.25 -3.98
CA VAL A 44 6.62 -2.18 -3.43
C VAL A 44 7.26 -0.84 -3.78
N TYR A 45 8.26 -0.44 -3.00
CA TYR A 45 9.00 0.79 -3.18
C TYR A 45 10.50 0.53 -3.04
N ALA A 46 11.23 0.85 -4.08
CA ALA A 46 12.67 0.65 -4.22
C ALA A 46 13.52 1.75 -3.56
N GLY A 47 12.88 2.84 -3.15
CA GLY A 47 13.57 4.04 -2.67
C GLY A 47 13.73 5.11 -3.76
N LEU A 48 14.36 6.22 -3.38
CA LEU A 48 14.69 7.29 -4.32
C LEU A 48 16.01 6.99 -5.02
N ASP A 49 16.16 7.51 -6.23
CA ASP A 49 17.44 7.53 -6.94
C ASP A 49 18.54 8.17 -6.08
N ASP A 50 19.73 7.63 -6.15
CA ASP A 50 20.87 8.09 -5.35
C ASP A 50 22.11 8.28 -6.24
N THR A 51 23.06 9.10 -5.77
CA THR A 51 24.30 9.41 -6.46
C THR A 51 25.48 9.15 -5.53
N ILE A 52 26.38 8.27 -5.96
CA ILE A 52 27.60 7.92 -5.22
C ILE A 52 28.84 8.20 -6.06
N CYS A 53 30.00 8.32 -5.41
CA CYS A 53 31.29 8.37 -6.10
C CYS A 53 31.80 6.97 -6.41
N SER A 54 32.60 6.84 -7.46
CA SER A 54 33.24 5.56 -7.81
C SER A 54 34.04 4.99 -6.64
N GLY A 55 33.71 3.74 -6.24
CA GLY A 55 34.30 3.04 -5.10
C GLY A 55 33.53 3.20 -3.80
N GLU A 56 32.51 4.03 -3.72
CA GLU A 56 31.62 4.08 -2.57
C GLU A 56 30.61 2.94 -2.59
N SER A 57 29.97 2.72 -1.46
CA SER A 57 28.97 1.65 -1.28
C SER A 57 27.60 2.27 -1.06
N VAL A 58 26.57 1.56 -1.52
CA VAL A 58 25.16 1.87 -1.29
C VAL A 58 24.44 0.66 -0.71
N THR A 59 23.35 0.88 0.01
CA THR A 59 22.48 -0.19 0.53
C THR A 59 21.07 0.08 0.03
N LEU A 60 20.49 -0.87 -0.67
CA LEU A 60 19.09 -0.82 -1.09
C LEU A 60 18.23 -1.54 -0.06
N ASN A 61 17.13 -0.90 0.34
CA ASN A 61 16.17 -1.44 1.28
C ASN A 61 14.79 -1.45 0.64
N SER A 62 14.22 -2.63 0.50
CA SER A 62 12.86 -2.77 -0.02
C SER A 62 11.82 -2.32 1.01
N GLN A 63 10.74 -1.72 0.52
CA GLN A 63 9.56 -1.45 1.32
C GLN A 63 8.32 -2.05 0.65
N VAL A 64 7.47 -2.69 1.44
CA VAL A 64 6.13 -3.10 0.99
C VAL A 64 5.16 -2.03 1.45
N LEU A 65 4.68 -1.20 0.52
CA LEU A 65 3.73 -0.12 0.82
C LEU A 65 2.30 -0.64 0.95
N TRP A 66 1.94 -1.66 0.17
CA TRP A 66 0.59 -2.22 0.12
C TRP A 66 0.62 -3.75 0.10
N ASN A 67 0.00 -4.38 1.09
CA ASN A 67 -0.17 -5.82 1.14
C ASN A 67 -1.65 -6.18 0.91
N PRO A 68 -2.01 -6.73 -0.25
CA PRO A 68 -3.39 -7.07 -0.56
C PRO A 68 -4.00 -8.16 0.34
N ASN A 69 -3.17 -8.93 1.06
CA ASN A 69 -3.66 -9.93 2.01
C ASN A 69 -4.22 -9.29 3.30
N HIS A 70 -3.96 -8.00 3.52
CA HIS A 70 -4.49 -7.23 4.67
C HIS A 70 -5.68 -6.35 4.28
N LEU A 71 -6.29 -6.58 3.11
CA LEU A 71 -7.37 -5.75 2.57
C LEU A 71 -8.61 -5.80 3.47
N GLN A 72 -9.13 -4.64 3.83
CA GLN A 72 -10.39 -4.46 4.54
C GLN A 72 -11.43 -3.78 3.64
N ASP A 73 -10.96 -2.99 2.69
CA ASP A 73 -11.69 -2.24 1.68
C ASP A 73 -10.77 -2.06 0.47
N PRO A 74 -11.24 -1.88 -0.77
CA PRO A 74 -10.37 -1.63 -1.92
C PRO A 74 -9.34 -0.53 -1.69
N ALA A 75 -9.69 0.52 -0.93
CA ALA A 75 -8.80 1.63 -0.59
C ALA A 75 -8.15 1.49 0.80
N LEU A 76 -8.40 0.42 1.56
CA LEU A 76 -7.92 0.31 2.94
C LEU A 76 -7.35 -1.08 3.25
N THR A 77 -6.10 -1.12 3.72
CA THR A 77 -5.54 -2.31 4.38
C THR A 77 -5.37 -2.08 5.86
N ALA A 78 -5.57 -3.11 6.67
CA ALA A 78 -5.28 -3.09 8.09
C ALA A 78 -4.78 -4.43 8.59
N CYS A 79 -3.84 -4.39 9.54
CA CYS A 79 -3.32 -5.57 10.23
C CYS A 79 -2.97 -5.23 11.68
N THR A 80 -2.86 -6.25 12.53
CA THR A 80 -2.49 -6.07 13.94
C THR A 80 -1.06 -6.57 14.20
N ASP A 81 -0.34 -5.83 15.04
CA ASP A 81 0.99 -6.18 15.54
C ASP A 81 0.98 -6.00 17.06
N GLY A 82 0.65 -7.08 17.76
CA GLY A 82 0.43 -7.06 19.21
C GLY A 82 -0.80 -6.21 19.59
N SER A 83 -0.59 -5.10 20.32
CA SER A 83 -1.67 -4.16 20.70
C SER A 83 -1.94 -3.11 19.63
N SER A 84 -1.03 -2.95 18.66
CA SER A 84 -1.11 -1.91 17.64
C SER A 84 -1.84 -2.39 16.39
N ILE A 85 -2.57 -1.48 15.77
CA ILE A 85 -3.17 -1.67 14.45
C ILE A 85 -2.48 -0.71 13.49
N ARG A 86 -1.94 -1.26 12.40
CA ARG A 86 -1.42 -0.51 11.26
C ARG A 86 -2.51 -0.42 10.22
N ILE A 87 -2.81 0.78 9.79
CA ILE A 87 -3.89 1.09 8.83
C ILE A 87 -3.26 1.87 7.69
N ARG A 88 -3.51 1.45 6.45
CA ARG A 88 -3.02 2.14 5.25
C ARG A 88 -4.18 2.45 4.34
N PHE A 89 -4.26 3.69 3.93
CA PHE A 89 -5.19 4.20 2.93
C PHE A 89 -4.43 4.47 1.63
N ASN A 90 -4.98 4.02 0.51
CA ASN A 90 -4.43 4.23 -0.82
C ASN A 90 -5.36 5.16 -1.61
N GLU A 91 -4.89 6.38 -1.90
CA GLU A 91 -5.66 7.41 -2.61
C GLU A 91 -6.08 6.96 -4.01
N ALA A 92 -5.31 6.13 -4.69
CA ALA A 92 -5.64 5.62 -6.02
C ALA A 92 -6.96 4.83 -6.07
N TYR A 93 -7.43 4.33 -4.93
CA TYR A 93 -8.69 3.59 -4.79
C TYR A 93 -9.73 4.36 -3.96
N ASN A 94 -9.51 5.65 -3.72
CA ASN A 94 -10.47 6.51 -3.03
C ASN A 94 -11.82 6.52 -3.75
N CYS A 95 -12.89 6.75 -2.99
CA CYS A 95 -14.22 6.87 -3.58
C CYS A 95 -14.26 7.96 -4.66
N SER A 96 -14.74 7.60 -5.84
CA SER A 96 -14.78 8.48 -7.00
C SER A 96 -15.69 9.71 -6.83
N PHE A 97 -16.56 9.70 -5.81
CA PHE A 97 -17.43 10.81 -5.44
C PHE A 97 -16.97 11.54 -4.17
N ALA A 98 -15.81 11.16 -3.59
CA ALA A 98 -15.27 11.87 -2.45
C ALA A 98 -14.92 13.32 -2.82
N PRO A 99 -15.09 14.29 -1.90
CA PRO A 99 -14.66 15.65 -2.15
C PRO A 99 -13.14 15.73 -2.37
N GLY A 100 -12.72 16.52 -3.34
CA GLY A 100 -11.33 16.90 -3.57
C GLY A 100 -10.39 15.73 -3.91
N ASP A 101 -9.11 15.88 -3.56
CA ASP A 101 -8.02 14.97 -3.86
C ASP A 101 -6.98 15.09 -2.73
N LEU A 102 -6.54 13.96 -2.19
CA LEU A 102 -5.52 13.89 -1.13
C LEU A 102 -4.12 13.57 -1.68
N SER A 103 -4.01 13.32 -3.00
CA SER A 103 -2.72 12.99 -3.63
C SER A 103 -1.68 14.09 -3.47
N GLY A 104 -0.41 13.72 -3.38
CA GLY A 104 0.71 14.63 -3.18
C GLY A 104 0.82 15.26 -1.80
N MET A 105 -0.11 14.99 -0.87
CA MET A 105 -0.01 15.47 0.51
C MET A 105 1.03 14.66 1.28
N SER A 106 1.82 15.31 2.14
CA SER A 106 2.80 14.63 3.00
C SER A 106 2.15 13.91 4.18
N GLN A 107 1.01 14.41 4.64
CA GLN A 107 0.19 13.84 5.71
C GLN A 107 -1.26 14.28 5.56
N ILE A 108 -2.18 13.48 6.09
CA ILE A 108 -3.62 13.74 6.10
C ILE A 108 -4.19 13.54 7.49
N GLY A 109 -5.30 14.18 7.79
CA GLY A 109 -6.01 14.05 9.06
C GLY A 109 -6.64 12.66 9.19
N PHE A 110 -6.49 12.05 10.36
CA PHE A 110 -7.08 10.75 10.72
C PHE A 110 -8.25 11.00 11.69
N HIS A 111 -9.45 11.15 11.14
CA HIS A 111 -10.68 11.28 11.91
C HIS A 111 -11.27 9.90 12.15
N SER A 112 -11.42 9.51 13.42
CA SER A 112 -11.80 8.14 13.73
C SER A 112 -12.71 8.05 14.97
N GLY A 113 -13.51 6.99 15.01
CA GLY A 113 -14.42 6.73 16.12
C GLY A 113 -14.67 5.24 16.31
N THR A 114 -15.07 4.86 17.51
CA THR A 114 -15.32 3.46 17.87
C THR A 114 -16.81 3.15 17.94
N ASP A 115 -17.16 1.89 17.76
CA ASP A 115 -18.51 1.34 17.99
C ASP A 115 -19.59 2.18 17.29
N ASN A 116 -19.47 2.35 15.98
CA ASN A 116 -20.33 3.18 15.14
C ASN A 116 -20.36 4.67 15.58
N TRP A 117 -19.17 5.26 15.77
CA TRP A 117 -18.98 6.66 16.13
C TRP A 117 -19.47 7.05 17.53
N SER A 118 -19.56 6.08 18.44
CA SER A 118 -19.98 6.36 19.85
C SER A 118 -18.91 7.12 20.63
N SER A 119 -17.63 6.94 20.30
CA SER A 119 -16.50 7.67 20.90
C SER A 119 -15.57 8.12 19.75
N VAL A 120 -15.39 9.43 19.64
CA VAL A 120 -14.68 10.03 18.48
C VAL A 120 -13.41 10.73 18.92
N VAL A 121 -12.31 10.45 18.22
CA VAL A 121 -11.10 11.26 18.19
C VAL A 121 -11.12 12.03 16.87
N ALA A 122 -11.52 13.28 16.92
CA ALA A 122 -11.57 14.17 15.77
C ALA A 122 -10.14 14.48 15.28
N TRP A 123 -9.96 14.72 13.99
CA TRP A 123 -8.67 15.02 13.37
C TRP A 123 -7.92 16.20 13.99
N ASP A 124 -8.65 17.16 14.60
CA ASP A 124 -8.14 18.36 15.28
C ASP A 124 -8.01 18.19 16.81
N ASN A 125 -8.29 16.99 17.32
CA ASN A 125 -8.09 16.68 18.73
C ASN A 125 -6.58 16.74 19.07
N PRO A 126 -6.18 17.32 20.23
CA PRO A 126 -4.77 17.35 20.63
C PRO A 126 -4.08 15.97 20.70
N ASN A 127 -4.85 14.92 20.88
CA ASN A 127 -4.34 13.53 20.88
C ASN A 127 -4.52 12.81 19.52
N ALA A 128 -5.07 13.50 18.51
CA ALA A 128 -5.21 12.92 17.19
C ALA A 128 -3.84 12.68 16.57
N ILE A 129 -3.74 11.58 15.83
CA ILE A 129 -2.60 11.33 14.95
C ILE A 129 -2.93 11.78 13.54
N THR A 130 -1.91 11.92 12.72
CA THR A 130 -2.04 12.06 11.26
C THR A 130 -1.66 10.77 10.58
N ALA A 131 -2.23 10.51 9.42
CA ALA A 131 -1.72 9.49 8.53
C ALA A 131 -0.63 10.10 7.63
N THR A 132 0.54 9.48 7.61
CA THR A 132 1.72 9.97 6.89
C THR A 132 1.84 9.29 5.54
N ASN A 133 2.12 10.05 4.49
CA ASN A 133 2.40 9.50 3.17
C ASN A 133 3.73 8.71 3.21
N ILE A 134 3.65 7.41 2.95
CA ILE A 134 4.80 6.49 2.94
C ILE A 134 5.31 6.22 1.52
N GLY A 135 4.76 6.89 0.52
CA GLY A 135 5.07 6.80 -0.90
C GLY A 135 3.84 6.43 -1.74
N GLN A 136 3.82 6.86 -3.01
CA GLN A 136 2.77 6.56 -3.99
C GLN A 136 1.35 6.88 -3.49
N ASP A 137 1.21 7.98 -2.72
CA ASP A 137 -0.05 8.42 -2.10
C ASP A 137 -0.74 7.34 -1.25
N ILE A 138 0.08 6.50 -0.61
CA ILE A 138 -0.35 5.58 0.43
C ILE A 138 -0.06 6.23 1.78
N PHE A 139 -1.09 6.38 2.60
CA PHE A 139 -1.03 7.03 3.90
C PHE A 139 -1.13 6.00 5.02
N GLU A 140 -0.18 6.03 5.95
CA GLU A 140 -0.12 5.10 7.08
C GLU A 140 -0.46 5.79 8.40
N ALA A 141 -1.33 5.16 9.17
CA ALA A 141 -1.62 5.45 10.56
C ALA A 141 -1.38 4.19 11.41
N VAL A 142 -0.76 4.35 12.58
CA VAL A 142 -0.58 3.26 13.55
C VAL A 142 -1.16 3.71 14.89
N ILE A 143 -2.09 2.93 15.42
CA ILE A 143 -2.76 3.19 16.70
C ILE A 143 -2.72 1.97 17.62
N ASP A 144 -2.64 2.19 18.92
CA ASP A 144 -3.10 1.23 19.93
C ASP A 144 -4.52 1.67 20.32
N PRO A 145 -5.57 0.95 19.93
CA PRO A 145 -6.95 1.41 20.11
C PRO A 145 -7.31 1.69 21.56
N LEU A 146 -6.80 0.91 22.52
CA LEU A 146 -7.10 1.09 23.94
C LEU A 146 -6.55 2.44 24.44
N THR A 147 -5.28 2.70 24.10
CA THR A 147 -4.62 3.95 24.50
C THR A 147 -5.17 5.14 23.72
N TYR A 148 -5.34 4.98 22.40
CA TYR A 148 -5.74 6.06 21.51
C TYR A 148 -7.16 6.58 21.79
N PHE A 149 -8.11 5.70 22.07
CA PHE A 149 -9.49 6.06 22.40
C PHE A 149 -9.75 6.11 23.91
N GLY A 150 -8.78 5.78 24.76
CA GLY A 150 -8.94 5.74 26.22
C GLY A 150 -9.90 4.64 26.71
N LEU A 151 -9.88 3.48 26.06
CA LEU A 151 -10.81 2.38 26.31
C LEU A 151 -10.23 1.32 27.26
N ALA A 152 -11.10 0.66 28.02
CA ALA A 152 -10.73 -0.49 28.85
C ALA A 152 -10.74 -1.82 28.08
N THR A 153 -11.49 -1.90 26.97
CA THR A 153 -11.64 -3.11 26.14
C THR A 153 -11.60 -2.73 24.67
N MET A 154 -11.15 -3.68 23.85
CA MET A 154 -11.09 -3.50 22.40
C MET A 154 -12.48 -3.19 21.83
N PRO A 155 -12.61 -2.15 20.96
CA PRO A 155 -13.89 -1.80 20.35
C PRO A 155 -14.31 -2.86 19.33
N THR A 156 -15.62 -2.95 19.06
CA THR A 156 -16.16 -3.87 18.05
C THR A 156 -15.74 -3.46 16.65
N ASN A 157 -15.79 -2.16 16.37
CA ASN A 157 -15.31 -1.59 15.11
C ASN A 157 -14.69 -0.22 15.34
N ILE A 158 -13.91 0.21 14.35
CA ILE A 158 -13.32 1.55 14.27
C ILE A 158 -13.74 2.13 12.92
N GLY A 159 -14.53 3.21 12.94
CA GLY A 159 -14.86 4.02 11.80
C GLY A 159 -13.75 5.02 11.51
N ILE A 160 -13.46 5.26 10.22
CA ILE A 160 -12.34 6.10 9.76
C ILE A 160 -12.81 6.96 8.60
N VAL A 161 -12.44 8.25 8.65
CA VAL A 161 -12.50 9.19 7.53
C VAL A 161 -11.17 9.92 7.48
N TYR A 162 -10.56 9.96 6.32
CA TYR A 162 -9.40 10.80 6.08
C TYR A 162 -9.83 12.17 5.58
N ASN A 163 -9.05 13.21 5.88
CA ASN A 163 -9.31 14.56 5.42
C ASN A 163 -8.02 15.37 5.24
N GLN A 164 -8.11 16.51 4.57
CA GLN A 164 -6.95 17.38 4.35
C GLN A 164 -6.57 18.26 5.57
N GLY A 165 -7.27 18.16 6.69
CA GLY A 165 -7.11 19.06 7.84
C GLY A 165 -5.71 19.14 8.40
N ALA A 166 -4.88 18.09 8.26
CA ALA A 166 -3.48 18.12 8.66
C ALA A 166 -2.60 19.05 7.81
N THR A 167 -3.00 19.31 6.56
CA THR A 167 -2.29 20.20 5.61
C THR A 167 -3.03 21.52 5.38
N ASP A 168 -4.35 21.51 5.43
CA ASP A 168 -5.21 22.71 5.34
C ASP A 168 -6.27 22.74 6.45
N PRO A 169 -5.91 23.21 7.65
CA PRO A 169 -6.86 23.34 8.76
C PRO A 169 -8.00 24.35 8.52
N SER A 170 -7.87 25.22 7.52
CA SER A 170 -8.91 26.22 7.21
C SER A 170 -10.07 25.63 6.41
N ASN A 171 -9.82 24.51 5.69
CA ASN A 171 -10.80 23.78 4.92
C ASN A 171 -10.62 22.26 5.08
N PRO A 172 -10.76 21.71 6.29
CA PRO A 172 -10.36 20.33 6.58
C PRO A 172 -11.12 19.26 5.77
N TRP A 173 -12.33 19.57 5.36
CA TRP A 173 -13.23 18.67 4.63
C TRP A 173 -13.32 19.00 3.12
N GLY A 174 -12.38 19.77 2.61
CA GLY A 174 -12.28 20.07 1.16
C GLY A 174 -11.83 18.87 0.34
N SER A 175 -11.08 17.96 0.96
CA SER A 175 -10.73 16.65 0.39
C SER A 175 -10.91 15.57 1.45
N GLU A 176 -11.47 14.44 1.06
CA GLU A 176 -11.78 13.31 1.95
C GLU A 176 -11.34 11.97 1.36
N GLY A 177 -10.88 11.07 2.23
CA GLY A 177 -10.67 9.67 1.92
C GLY A 177 -11.84 8.84 2.44
N LYS A 178 -12.53 8.18 1.53
CA LYS A 178 -13.78 7.43 1.75
C LYS A 178 -13.78 6.10 1.01
N SER A 179 -14.55 5.15 1.53
CA SER A 179 -14.85 3.88 0.86
C SER A 179 -15.80 4.07 -0.32
N GLU A 180 -15.57 3.33 -1.40
CA GLU A 180 -16.50 3.24 -2.52
C GLU A 180 -17.72 2.39 -2.13
N GLY A 181 -18.85 3.02 -1.86
CA GLY A 181 -20.12 2.35 -1.59
C GLY A 181 -20.97 2.14 -2.85
N ASN A 182 -22.16 1.58 -2.70
CA ASN A 182 -23.10 1.40 -3.79
C ASN A 182 -23.66 2.74 -4.30
N GLY A 183 -22.84 3.50 -5.05
CA GLY A 183 -23.22 4.78 -5.67
C GLY A 183 -23.12 6.00 -4.74
N SER A 184 -22.48 5.86 -3.57
CA SER A 184 -22.15 6.97 -2.67
C SER A 184 -20.96 6.61 -1.81
N CYS A 185 -20.13 7.61 -1.45
CA CYS A 185 -19.02 7.40 -0.53
C CYS A 185 -19.52 7.09 0.89
N GLN A 186 -18.82 6.17 1.54
CA GLN A 186 -19.07 5.76 2.91
C GLN A 186 -17.80 5.87 3.75
N ASP A 187 -17.96 5.92 5.06
CA ASP A 187 -16.84 5.83 5.99
C ASP A 187 -16.22 4.43 5.93
N PHE A 188 -14.90 4.35 6.12
CA PHE A 188 -14.27 3.06 6.31
C PHE A 188 -14.61 2.49 7.69
N PHE A 189 -14.69 1.16 7.76
CA PHE A 189 -14.80 0.45 9.03
C PHE A 189 -13.82 -0.73 9.06
N ILE A 190 -13.08 -0.82 10.16
CA ILE A 190 -12.25 -2.00 10.46
C ILE A 190 -12.77 -2.67 11.73
N TYR A 191 -12.58 -3.99 11.83
CA TYR A 191 -13.03 -4.81 12.94
C TYR A 191 -11.82 -5.45 13.63
N PRO A 192 -11.31 -4.87 14.73
CA PRO A 192 -10.05 -5.29 15.36
C PRO A 192 -9.93 -6.79 15.62
N ALA A 193 -11.03 -7.44 16.01
CA ALA A 193 -11.04 -8.88 16.30
C ALA A 193 -10.83 -9.78 15.07
N SER A 194 -11.01 -9.26 13.86
CA SER A 194 -10.88 -10.01 12.60
C SER A 194 -9.65 -9.63 11.79
N LEU A 195 -8.83 -8.68 12.27
CA LEU A 195 -7.66 -8.25 11.53
C LEU A 195 -6.59 -9.36 11.47
N PRO A 196 -5.95 -9.54 10.30
CA PRO A 196 -4.80 -10.43 10.18
C PRO A 196 -3.61 -9.88 10.99
N SER A 197 -2.66 -10.76 11.32
CA SER A 197 -1.37 -10.32 11.85
C SER A 197 -0.58 -9.61 10.75
N CYS A 198 0.13 -8.52 11.06
CA CYS A 198 1.01 -7.84 10.10
C CYS A 198 2.15 -8.73 9.59
N SER A 199 2.48 -9.80 10.30
CA SER A 199 3.47 -10.80 9.89
C SER A 199 2.89 -11.97 9.10
N SER A 200 1.56 -12.06 8.94
CA SER A 200 0.91 -13.09 8.13
C SER A 200 1.03 -12.78 6.64
N ASP A 201 1.11 -13.84 5.84
CA ASP A 201 1.16 -13.74 4.37
C ASP A 201 2.18 -12.71 3.86
N PRO A 202 3.48 -12.91 4.18
CA PRO A 202 4.52 -11.95 3.82
C PRO A 202 4.61 -11.84 2.29
N ILE A 203 4.77 -10.59 1.82
CA ILE A 203 5.15 -10.34 0.43
C ILE A 203 6.61 -10.74 0.28
N THR A 204 6.90 -11.62 -0.68
CA THR A 204 8.27 -11.92 -1.05
C THR A 204 8.83 -10.80 -1.91
N VAL A 205 10.02 -10.33 -1.57
CA VAL A 205 10.71 -9.28 -2.33
C VAL A 205 12.04 -9.80 -2.87
N SER A 206 12.42 -9.33 -4.03
CA SER A 206 13.71 -9.65 -4.63
C SER A 206 14.20 -8.50 -5.50
N TRP A 207 15.52 -8.30 -5.49
CA TRP A 207 16.20 -7.38 -6.39
C TRP A 207 16.78 -8.13 -7.57
N ASP A 208 16.87 -7.49 -8.72
CA ASP A 208 17.65 -7.96 -9.86
C ASP A 208 19.17 -7.73 -9.65
N ASN A 209 19.97 -8.03 -10.69
CA ASN A 209 21.42 -7.77 -10.71
C ASN A 209 22.23 -8.40 -9.56
N GLY A 210 21.65 -9.39 -8.83
CA GLY A 210 22.32 -10.10 -7.73
C GLY A 210 22.48 -9.28 -6.45
N VAL A 211 21.74 -8.18 -6.32
CA VAL A 211 21.67 -7.39 -5.08
C VAL A 211 20.82 -8.11 -4.05
N SER A 212 21.25 -8.06 -2.77
CA SER A 212 20.49 -8.56 -1.64
C SER A 212 19.93 -7.40 -0.82
N ASP A 213 18.68 -7.52 -0.40
CA ASP A 213 18.00 -6.51 0.41
C ASP A 213 18.73 -6.21 1.71
N GLY A 214 18.92 -4.94 2.03
CA GLY A 214 19.63 -4.50 3.23
C GLY A 214 21.13 -4.76 3.25
N VAL A 215 21.73 -5.27 2.17
CA VAL A 215 23.16 -5.57 2.09
C VAL A 215 23.88 -4.53 1.25
N SER A 216 24.96 -3.98 1.80
CA SER A 216 25.79 -2.98 1.12
C SER A 216 26.56 -3.58 -0.05
N PHE A 217 26.60 -2.87 -1.18
CA PHE A 217 27.37 -3.24 -2.38
C PHE A 217 27.95 -1.98 -3.04
N SER A 218 28.91 -2.14 -3.96
CA SER A 218 29.59 -1.04 -4.64
C SER A 218 29.41 -1.18 -6.15
N PRO A 219 28.46 -0.46 -6.76
CA PRO A 219 28.32 -0.44 -8.21
C PRO A 219 29.52 0.27 -8.88
N SER A 220 29.98 -0.28 -10.00
CA SER A 220 31.08 0.31 -10.77
C SER A 220 30.65 1.29 -11.85
N SER A 221 29.36 1.32 -12.16
CA SER A 221 28.74 2.21 -13.17
C SER A 221 27.31 2.53 -12.79
N THR A 222 26.79 3.63 -13.30
CA THR A 222 25.36 3.96 -13.20
C THR A 222 24.50 2.80 -13.71
N SER A 223 23.54 2.38 -12.91
CA SER A 223 22.67 1.24 -13.20
C SER A 223 21.32 1.38 -12.51
N ASP A 224 20.32 0.82 -13.15
CA ASP A 224 18.99 0.62 -12.57
C ASP A 224 18.94 -0.68 -11.79
N TYR A 225 18.21 -0.68 -10.68
CA TYR A 225 17.94 -1.84 -9.84
C TYR A 225 16.45 -1.98 -9.69
N VAL A 226 15.93 -3.14 -10.12
CA VAL A 226 14.49 -3.43 -10.09
C VAL A 226 14.16 -4.26 -8.86
N LEU A 227 13.28 -3.71 -8.03
CA LEU A 227 12.65 -4.42 -6.93
C LEU A 227 11.38 -5.11 -7.45
N THR A 228 11.24 -6.40 -7.20
CA THR A 228 10.02 -7.17 -7.48
C THR A 228 9.39 -7.60 -6.16
N GLY A 229 8.10 -7.33 -5.99
CA GLY A 229 7.27 -7.86 -4.90
C GLY A 229 6.24 -8.83 -5.41
N SER A 230 6.06 -9.97 -4.73
CA SER A 230 5.11 -11.02 -5.11
C SER A 230 4.26 -11.43 -3.92
N SER A 231 2.93 -11.44 -4.09
CA SER A 231 1.97 -11.94 -3.09
C SER A 231 1.66 -13.42 -3.27
N ILE A 232 1.51 -13.84 -4.53
CA ILE A 232 1.34 -15.24 -4.96
C ILE A 232 2.02 -15.39 -6.32
N PRO A 233 2.37 -16.61 -6.75
CA PRO A 233 2.96 -16.83 -8.08
C PRO A 233 2.13 -16.19 -9.20
N GLY A 234 2.76 -15.31 -9.97
CA GLY A 234 2.13 -14.56 -11.06
C GLY A 234 1.31 -13.34 -10.64
N CYS A 235 1.43 -12.91 -9.36
CA CYS A 235 0.83 -11.66 -8.88
C CYS A 235 1.93 -10.78 -8.29
N GLU A 236 2.57 -10.02 -9.15
CA GLU A 236 3.80 -9.30 -8.89
C GLU A 236 3.68 -7.84 -9.28
N SER A 237 4.43 -7.00 -8.61
CA SER A 237 4.69 -5.62 -9.00
C SER A 237 6.17 -5.30 -8.93
N THR A 238 6.58 -4.27 -9.62
CA THR A 238 7.97 -3.83 -9.64
C THR A 238 8.07 -2.33 -9.37
N ASP A 239 9.20 -1.94 -8.78
CA ASP A 239 9.65 -0.56 -8.70
C ASP A 239 11.14 -0.49 -9.00
N THR A 240 11.64 0.66 -9.42
CA THR A 240 13.02 0.80 -9.91
C THR A 240 13.69 1.98 -9.25
N VAL A 241 14.92 1.80 -8.81
CA VAL A 241 15.81 2.86 -8.32
C VAL A 241 17.05 2.91 -9.19
N THR A 242 17.49 4.11 -9.57
CA THR A 242 18.73 4.35 -10.32
C THR A 242 19.83 4.79 -9.36
N ILE A 243 20.95 4.08 -9.37
CA ILE A 243 22.17 4.49 -8.67
C ILE A 243 23.13 5.11 -9.69
N TYR A 244 23.31 6.42 -9.59
CA TYR A 244 24.24 7.18 -10.42
C TYR A 244 25.65 7.09 -9.84
N VAL A 245 26.64 6.65 -10.64
CA VAL A 245 28.03 6.58 -10.22
C VAL A 245 28.83 7.68 -10.88
N CYS A 246 29.28 8.66 -10.09
CA CYS A 246 30.15 9.73 -10.52
C CYS A 246 31.59 9.24 -10.63
N LEU A 247 32.22 9.43 -11.80
CA LEU A 247 33.63 9.14 -11.96
C LEU A 247 34.47 10.22 -11.24
N LEU A 248 35.41 9.79 -10.40
CA LEU A 248 36.42 10.67 -9.83
C LEU A 248 37.34 11.13 -10.99
N TYR A 249 37.21 12.37 -11.41
CA TYR A 249 38.15 12.96 -12.35
C TYR A 249 39.40 13.40 -11.59
N THR A 250 40.49 12.64 -11.71
CA THR A 250 41.78 13.09 -11.25
C THR A 250 42.31 14.07 -12.27
N SER A 251 42.36 15.35 -11.91
CA SER A 251 43.06 16.35 -12.74
C SER A 251 44.51 15.90 -12.95
N PRO A 252 45.03 15.89 -14.18
CA PRO A 252 46.44 15.59 -14.42
C PRO A 252 47.30 16.53 -13.58
N SER A 253 48.30 15.95 -12.90
CA SER A 253 49.27 16.76 -12.12
C SER A 253 49.90 17.81 -13.03
N PRO A 254 50.10 19.05 -12.55
CA PRO A 254 50.86 20.07 -13.31
C PRO A 254 52.27 19.63 -13.76
N ARG A 255 52.77 18.51 -13.20
CA ARG A 255 54.08 17.94 -13.60
C ARG A 255 54.00 17.06 -14.84
N ASP A 256 52.81 16.71 -15.31
CA ASP A 256 52.61 15.82 -16.45
C ASP A 256 52.35 16.60 -17.76
N ILE A 257 52.46 17.93 -17.71
CA ILE A 257 52.41 18.78 -18.92
C ILE A 257 53.82 18.87 -19.49
N PRO A 258 54.11 18.28 -20.66
CA PRO A 258 55.40 18.46 -21.32
C PRO A 258 55.64 19.96 -21.63
N LEU A 259 56.84 20.48 -21.28
CA LEU A 259 57.26 21.83 -21.61
C LEU A 259 57.52 21.94 -23.12
#